data_0b5d571aa94699d58147762aa684ac4a
#
_entry.id   0b5d571aa94699d58147762aa684ac4a
#
_cell.length_a   1.000
_cell.length_b   1.000
_cell.length_c   1.000
_cell.angle_alpha   90.00
_cell.angle_beta   90.00
_cell.angle_gamma   90.00
#
_symmetry.space_group_name_H-M   'P 1'
#
loop_
_entity.id
_entity.type
_entity.pdbx_description
1 polymer ?
#
loop_
_entity_poly.entity_id
_entity_poly.type
_entity_poly.pdbx_seq_one_letter_code
_entity_poly.pdbx_strand_id
1 'polypeptide(L)'
;MHASDLALSAGPKDSAPAAASQRPASRLRALDGLRLLAALMVCLYHFAGRGGPVAGAWQESPGRLFPTLSRAAVYGCLGVQFFFVISGFVICMSSWGRTPGQFFRSRVARLYPAYWAALLLVTGACLLLPDVVRPPRPDELLVNLTMLQQPLGVPRVLGVCWTLWAEARFYVLFALCVVRRGVTYRRVVLFCGLWTLAGVLARVAREPLLDELVMPEHAPFFIGGLALYLVHRHGGDPLLWGIVAVSWLLGQHSCVTGLWHPGAQGGDFHRDPYVVQAVVTLAFAAVAVVALGRPRLADRRWLTVAGALTYPFYLIHEHLGWFVIRVVRRDVGLGPWPTLGVTVAGLLGLAWLLHRFVERPLGPWLKRALPAPSAGALAGVPSRSTGGGRGSASRPCARRGGGAVPRPVRGCRRAGAGWSGGAS
;
A
#
# COMPACT_ATOMS: atom_id res chain seq x y z
N MET A 1 67.41 23.13 26.42
CA MET A 1 67.01 22.45 27.67
C MET A 1 65.57 22.83 27.93
N HIS A 2 64.73 21.95 27.86
CA HIS A 2 63.41 21.62 28.35
C HIS A 2 62.51 21.10 27.24
N ALA A 3 62.40 19.79 27.17
CA ALA A 3 61.42 19.03 26.48
C ALA A 3 60.08 19.21 27.22
N SER A 4 59.05 19.56 26.54
CA SER A 4 57.67 19.57 27.05
C SER A 4 56.83 18.60 26.26
N ASP A 5 56.34 17.61 26.96
CA ASP A 5 55.50 16.50 26.49
C ASP A 5 54.22 17.00 25.82
N LEU A 6 54.04 16.59 24.57
CA LEU A 6 52.74 16.67 23.89
C LEU A 6 51.94 15.41 24.25
N ALA A 7 51.09 15.53 25.26
CA ALA A 7 50.07 14.53 25.58
C ALA A 7 49.05 14.50 24.45
N LEU A 8 49.02 13.42 23.68
CA LEU A 8 47.97 13.08 22.71
C LEU A 8 46.66 12.85 23.46
N SER A 9 45.74 13.80 23.37
CA SER A 9 44.39 13.72 23.81
C SER A 9 43.67 12.55 23.09
N ALA A 10 43.27 11.56 23.87
CA ALA A 10 42.41 10.48 23.41
C ALA A 10 41.08 11.05 22.88
N GLY A 11 40.81 10.77 21.63
CA GLY A 11 39.54 11.12 20.98
C GLY A 11 38.33 10.49 21.67
N PRO A 12 37.13 11.05 21.51
CA PRO A 12 35.95 10.57 22.18
C PRO A 12 35.61 9.14 21.73
N LYS A 13 35.49 8.26 22.74
CA LYS A 13 35.03 6.88 22.58
C LYS A 13 33.71 6.89 21.81
N ASP A 14 33.66 6.15 20.70
CA ASP A 14 32.45 5.78 20.00
C ASP A 14 31.45 5.13 20.98
N SER A 15 30.61 5.94 21.58
CA SER A 15 29.43 5.45 22.26
C SER A 15 28.50 4.92 21.19
N ALA A 16 28.39 3.60 21.10
CA ALA A 16 27.40 2.92 20.29
C ALA A 16 26.02 3.57 20.57
N PRO A 17 25.25 3.94 19.53
CA PRO A 17 23.95 4.53 19.76
C PRO A 17 23.11 3.52 20.55
N ALA A 18 22.66 3.92 21.73
CA ALA A 18 21.77 3.15 22.59
C ALA A 18 20.66 2.57 21.72
N ALA A 19 20.46 1.26 21.80
CA ALA A 19 19.40 0.55 21.09
C ALA A 19 18.09 1.29 21.35
N ALA A 20 17.66 2.08 20.37
CA ALA A 20 16.38 2.75 20.39
C ALA A 20 15.36 1.62 20.57
N SER A 21 14.71 1.57 21.72
CA SER A 21 13.67 0.61 22.04
C SER A 21 12.72 0.56 20.86
N GLN A 22 12.68 -0.58 20.16
CA GLN A 22 11.76 -0.83 19.07
C GLN A 22 10.37 -0.81 19.69
N ARG A 23 9.77 0.38 19.76
CA ARG A 23 8.33 0.48 20.01
C ARG A 23 7.66 -0.37 18.93
N PRO A 24 6.79 -1.34 19.31
CA PRO A 24 6.04 -2.10 18.32
C PRO A 24 5.42 -1.09 17.37
N ALA A 25 5.58 -1.31 16.05
CA ALA A 25 5.11 -0.38 15.03
C ALA A 25 3.64 -0.08 15.29
N SER A 26 3.38 1.04 15.97
CA SER A 26 2.03 1.48 16.28
C SER A 26 1.35 1.69 14.93
N ARG A 27 0.28 0.94 14.70
CA ARG A 27 -0.54 1.09 13.50
C ARG A 27 -0.93 2.56 13.42
N LEU A 28 -0.50 3.22 12.36
CA LEU A 28 -0.81 4.62 12.15
C LEU A 28 -2.27 4.73 11.69
N ARG A 29 -3.20 4.72 12.66
CA ARG A 29 -4.66 4.74 12.43
C ARG A 29 -5.09 5.94 11.60
N ALA A 30 -4.34 7.04 11.69
CA ALA A 30 -4.56 8.21 10.84
C ALA A 30 -4.49 7.87 9.34
N LEU A 31 -3.50 7.05 8.91
CA LEU A 31 -3.40 6.62 7.52
C LEU A 31 -4.58 5.73 7.10
N ASP A 32 -5.12 4.94 8.02
CA ASP A 32 -6.32 4.13 7.76
C ASP A 32 -7.52 5.05 7.45
N GLY A 33 -7.68 6.16 8.20
CA GLY A 33 -8.71 7.16 7.94
C GLY A 33 -8.51 7.91 6.62
N LEU A 34 -7.27 8.33 6.33
CA LEU A 34 -6.94 8.99 5.06
C LEU A 34 -7.20 8.09 3.84
N ARG A 35 -6.96 6.78 3.97
CA ARG A 35 -7.29 5.81 2.92
C ARG A 35 -8.78 5.72 2.66
N LEU A 36 -9.62 5.67 3.71
CA LEU A 36 -11.07 5.67 3.52
C LEU A 36 -11.55 6.98 2.89
N LEU A 37 -11.01 8.12 3.33
CA LEU A 37 -11.32 9.42 2.70
C LEU A 37 -11.00 9.40 1.21
N ALA A 38 -9.81 8.94 0.83
CA ALA A 38 -9.42 8.81 -0.58
C ALA A 38 -10.36 7.89 -1.37
N ALA A 39 -10.80 6.76 -0.78
CA ALA A 39 -11.77 5.86 -1.40
C ALA A 39 -13.14 6.51 -1.61
N LEU A 40 -13.62 7.28 -0.63
CA LEU A 40 -14.87 8.02 -0.74
C LEU A 40 -14.79 9.14 -1.77
N MET A 41 -13.64 9.83 -1.88
CA MET A 41 -13.42 10.81 -2.94
C MET A 41 -13.56 10.16 -4.34
N VAL A 42 -12.90 9.01 -4.55
CA VAL A 42 -12.99 8.27 -5.83
C VAL A 42 -14.41 7.74 -6.08
N CYS A 43 -15.10 7.27 -5.04
CA CYS A 43 -16.48 6.82 -5.13
C CYS A 43 -17.42 7.96 -5.57
N LEU A 44 -17.32 9.13 -4.94
CA LEU A 44 -18.12 10.31 -5.31
C LEU A 44 -17.81 10.77 -6.74
N TYR A 45 -16.55 10.70 -7.16
CA TYR A 45 -16.19 10.94 -8.56
C TYR A 45 -16.93 9.99 -9.51
N HIS A 46 -16.95 8.69 -9.22
CA HIS A 46 -17.60 7.69 -10.07
C HIS A 46 -19.13 7.81 -10.10
N PHE A 47 -19.75 8.40 -9.08
CA PHE A 47 -21.20 8.51 -9.00
C PHE A 47 -21.74 9.89 -9.40
N ALA A 48 -21.00 10.95 -9.07
CA ALA A 48 -21.47 12.32 -9.24
C ALA A 48 -20.48 13.24 -10.00
N GLY A 49 -19.22 12.85 -10.14
CA GLY A 49 -18.16 13.70 -10.69
C GLY A 49 -17.74 13.38 -12.13
N ARG A 50 -18.42 12.44 -12.80
CA ARG A 50 -18.12 12.05 -14.19
C ARG A 50 -19.39 11.75 -14.96
N GLY A 51 -19.32 11.86 -16.29
CA GLY A 51 -20.33 11.37 -17.23
C GLY A 51 -20.06 9.93 -17.69
N GLY A 52 -20.61 9.57 -18.85
CA GLY A 52 -20.43 8.26 -19.46
C GLY A 52 -21.34 7.18 -18.85
N PRO A 53 -20.89 5.94 -18.62
CA PRO A 53 -21.74 4.82 -18.22
C PRO A 53 -22.60 5.06 -16.98
N VAL A 54 -22.14 5.87 -16.03
CA VAL A 54 -22.90 6.21 -14.82
C VAL A 54 -24.14 7.04 -15.13
N ALA A 55 -24.15 7.85 -16.21
CA ALA A 55 -25.33 8.59 -16.62
C ALA A 55 -26.45 7.64 -17.06
N GLY A 56 -26.11 6.49 -17.69
CA GLY A 56 -27.07 5.43 -17.99
C GLY A 56 -27.67 4.82 -16.73
N ALA A 57 -26.90 4.60 -15.70
CA ALA A 57 -27.39 4.10 -14.41
C ALA A 57 -28.33 5.11 -13.72
N TRP A 58 -28.01 6.39 -13.76
CA TRP A 58 -28.85 7.48 -13.23
C TRP A 58 -30.05 7.82 -14.12
N GLN A 59 -30.04 7.41 -15.39
CA GLN A 59 -31.00 7.83 -16.45
C GLN A 59 -30.91 9.33 -16.76
N GLU A 60 -29.93 10.01 -16.25
CA GLU A 60 -29.68 11.44 -16.45
C GLU A 60 -28.21 11.78 -16.14
N SER A 61 -27.72 12.92 -16.64
CA SER A 61 -26.38 13.39 -16.33
C SER A 61 -26.23 13.69 -14.81
N PRO A 62 -25.21 13.15 -14.11
CA PRO A 62 -24.95 13.51 -12.73
C PRO A 62 -24.79 15.01 -12.49
N GLY A 63 -24.28 15.77 -13.46
CA GLY A 63 -24.17 17.22 -13.39
C GLY A 63 -25.50 17.94 -13.27
N ARG A 64 -26.58 17.39 -13.85
CA ARG A 64 -27.95 17.91 -13.70
C ARG A 64 -28.58 17.47 -12.39
N LEU A 65 -28.40 16.21 -11.99
CA LEU A 65 -28.93 15.66 -10.74
C LEU A 65 -28.33 16.29 -9.50
N PHE A 66 -27.03 16.60 -9.56
CA PHE A 66 -26.23 17.08 -8.42
C PHE A 66 -25.37 18.30 -8.79
N PRO A 67 -25.94 19.43 -9.22
CA PRO A 67 -25.16 20.54 -9.79
C PRO A 67 -24.06 21.08 -8.85
N THR A 68 -24.30 21.13 -7.55
CA THR A 68 -23.32 21.57 -6.56
C THR A 68 -22.31 20.47 -6.21
N LEU A 69 -22.80 19.23 -5.96
CA LEU A 69 -21.92 18.11 -5.60
C LEU A 69 -20.99 17.74 -6.74
N SER A 70 -21.44 17.76 -7.98
CA SER A 70 -20.65 17.41 -9.16
C SER A 70 -19.44 18.32 -9.34
N ARG A 71 -19.56 19.62 -9.01
CA ARG A 71 -18.44 20.57 -9.04
C ARG A 71 -17.32 20.21 -8.07
N ALA A 72 -17.65 19.60 -6.95
CA ALA A 72 -16.66 19.10 -6.00
C ALA A 72 -16.23 17.66 -6.33
N ALA A 73 -17.18 16.79 -6.69
CA ALA A 73 -16.95 15.38 -6.95
C ALA A 73 -16.04 15.12 -8.16
N VAL A 74 -15.99 16.05 -9.14
CA VAL A 74 -15.08 15.97 -10.29
C VAL A 74 -13.60 15.87 -9.90
N TYR A 75 -13.21 16.45 -8.76
CA TYR A 75 -11.86 16.36 -8.20
C TYR A 75 -11.61 15.09 -7.39
N GLY A 76 -12.65 14.28 -7.16
CA GLY A 76 -12.53 13.02 -6.42
C GLY A 76 -11.63 12.00 -7.11
N CYS A 77 -11.40 12.10 -8.43
CA CYS A 77 -10.40 11.29 -9.14
C CYS A 77 -8.99 11.42 -8.53
N LEU A 78 -8.65 12.56 -7.94
CA LEU A 78 -7.37 12.81 -7.25
C LEU A 78 -7.20 11.96 -5.98
N GLY A 79 -8.25 11.31 -5.50
CA GLY A 79 -8.14 10.28 -4.45
C GLY A 79 -7.19 9.15 -4.82
N VAL A 80 -6.98 8.86 -6.12
CA VAL A 80 -5.99 7.89 -6.59
C VAL A 80 -4.57 8.36 -6.29
N GLN A 81 -4.24 9.61 -6.59
CA GLN A 81 -2.92 10.20 -6.29
C GLN A 81 -2.67 10.22 -4.78
N PHE A 82 -3.71 10.52 -4.02
CA PHE A 82 -3.65 10.44 -2.56
C PHE A 82 -3.34 9.01 -2.08
N PHE A 83 -3.99 7.98 -2.65
CA PHE A 83 -3.65 6.59 -2.40
C PHE A 83 -2.18 6.27 -2.69
N PHE A 84 -1.62 6.78 -3.78
CA PHE A 84 -0.23 6.51 -4.14
C PHE A 84 0.76 7.13 -3.15
N VAL A 85 0.50 8.33 -2.62
CA VAL A 85 1.31 8.92 -1.53
C VAL A 85 1.24 8.03 -0.28
N ILE A 86 0.03 7.62 0.13
CA ILE A 86 -0.15 6.72 1.28
C ILE A 86 0.52 5.36 1.03
N SER A 87 0.43 4.84 -0.20
CA SER A 87 1.02 3.55 -0.57
C SER A 87 2.55 3.60 -0.48
N GLY A 88 3.19 4.64 -1.01
CA GLY A 88 4.63 4.85 -0.86
C GLY A 88 5.07 4.80 0.61
N PHE A 89 4.37 5.52 1.49
CA PHE A 89 4.62 5.52 2.93
C PHE A 89 4.48 4.12 3.55
N VAL A 90 3.34 3.47 3.33
CA VAL A 90 3.00 2.17 3.95
C VAL A 90 3.87 1.04 3.42
N ILE A 91 4.23 1.07 2.14
CA ILE A 91 5.10 0.06 1.52
C ILE A 91 6.51 0.17 2.09
N CYS A 92 7.08 1.36 2.18
CA CYS A 92 8.37 1.56 2.80
C CYS A 92 8.36 1.07 4.26
N MET A 93 7.36 1.47 5.05
CA MET A 93 7.17 1.05 6.43
C MET A 93 7.10 -0.48 6.57
N SER A 94 6.31 -1.13 5.73
CA SER A 94 6.02 -2.56 5.82
C SER A 94 7.10 -3.47 5.23
N SER A 95 8.05 -2.92 4.47
CA SER A 95 9.15 -3.67 3.84
C SER A 95 10.40 -3.75 4.70
N TRP A 96 10.50 -2.91 5.74
CA TRP A 96 11.69 -2.84 6.59
C TRP A 96 11.95 -4.16 7.31
N GLY A 97 13.17 -4.71 7.16
CA GLY A 97 13.57 -6.00 7.75
C GLY A 97 12.93 -7.23 7.10
N ARG A 98 12.30 -7.11 5.93
CA ARG A 98 11.69 -8.23 5.22
C ARG A 98 12.52 -8.66 4.00
N THR A 99 12.46 -9.96 3.69
CA THR A 99 12.95 -10.50 2.42
C THR A 99 11.95 -10.22 1.29
N PRO A 100 12.37 -10.23 0.01
CA PRO A 100 11.45 -10.07 -1.13
C PRO A 100 10.29 -11.05 -1.11
N GLY A 101 10.56 -12.33 -0.82
CA GLY A 101 9.50 -13.34 -0.76
C GLY A 101 8.49 -13.09 0.36
N GLN A 102 8.94 -12.67 1.56
CA GLN A 102 8.04 -12.25 2.64
C GLN A 102 7.22 -11.02 2.26
N PHE A 103 7.85 -10.08 1.55
CA PHE A 103 7.19 -8.89 1.05
C PHE A 103 6.07 -9.24 0.09
N PHE A 104 6.35 -9.96 -1.02
CA PHE A 104 5.34 -10.36 -2.00
C PHE A 104 4.24 -11.23 -1.41
N ARG A 105 4.60 -12.25 -0.61
CA ARG A 105 3.63 -13.12 0.07
C ARG A 105 2.63 -12.33 0.90
N SER A 106 3.09 -11.28 1.59
CA SER A 106 2.20 -10.42 2.37
C SER A 106 1.27 -9.57 1.51
N ARG A 107 1.69 -9.16 0.29
CA ARG A 107 0.85 -8.40 -0.65
C ARG A 107 -0.18 -9.29 -1.30
N VAL A 108 0.23 -10.44 -1.85
CA VAL A 108 -0.68 -11.42 -2.44
C VAL A 108 -1.78 -11.83 -1.46
N ALA A 109 -1.40 -12.24 -0.24
CA ALA A 109 -2.37 -12.64 0.78
C ALA A 109 -3.32 -11.52 1.22
N ARG A 110 -2.94 -10.25 1.04
CA ARG A 110 -3.80 -9.10 1.34
C ARG A 110 -4.74 -8.74 0.20
N LEU A 111 -4.28 -8.84 -1.05
CA LEU A 111 -5.01 -8.31 -2.21
C LEU A 111 -5.98 -9.34 -2.80
N TYR A 112 -5.51 -10.57 -3.04
CA TYR A 112 -6.27 -11.55 -3.82
C TYR A 112 -7.61 -11.99 -3.22
N PRO A 113 -7.77 -12.22 -1.90
CA PRO A 113 -9.05 -12.69 -1.36
C PRO A 113 -10.23 -11.75 -1.68
N ALA A 114 -10.11 -10.46 -1.36
CA ALA A 114 -11.15 -9.49 -1.67
C ALA A 114 -11.28 -9.22 -3.17
N TYR A 115 -10.15 -9.26 -3.91
CA TYR A 115 -10.14 -9.09 -5.36
C TYR A 115 -10.96 -10.16 -6.07
N TRP A 116 -10.74 -11.44 -5.79
CA TRP A 116 -11.51 -12.52 -6.38
C TRP A 116 -13.00 -12.45 -6.01
N ALA A 117 -13.30 -12.15 -4.76
CA ALA A 117 -14.70 -11.99 -4.34
C ALA A 117 -15.38 -10.83 -5.05
N ALA A 118 -14.72 -9.68 -5.17
CA ALA A 118 -15.23 -8.52 -5.90
C ALA A 118 -15.42 -8.85 -7.41
N LEU A 119 -14.45 -9.54 -8.01
CA LEU A 119 -14.50 -9.95 -9.40
C LEU A 119 -15.72 -10.84 -9.67
N LEU A 120 -15.97 -11.85 -8.82
CA LEU A 120 -17.12 -12.74 -8.95
C LEU A 120 -18.44 -12.02 -8.72
N LEU A 121 -18.52 -11.13 -7.73
CA LEU A 121 -19.71 -10.32 -7.44
C LEU A 121 -20.06 -9.40 -8.61
N VAL A 122 -19.07 -8.69 -9.16
CA VAL A 122 -19.30 -7.81 -10.31
C VAL A 122 -19.66 -8.62 -11.57
N THR A 123 -18.99 -9.74 -11.80
CA THR A 123 -19.35 -10.64 -12.92
C THR A 123 -20.79 -11.12 -12.80
N GLY A 124 -21.21 -11.55 -11.61
CA GLY A 124 -22.60 -11.94 -11.35
C GLY A 124 -23.58 -10.81 -11.61
N ALA A 125 -23.28 -9.60 -11.19
CA ALA A 125 -24.11 -8.42 -11.45
C ALA A 125 -24.18 -8.09 -12.96
N CYS A 126 -23.08 -8.22 -13.71
CA CYS A 126 -23.07 -8.03 -15.16
C CYS A 126 -23.95 -9.07 -15.87
N LEU A 127 -23.99 -10.30 -15.38
CA LEU A 127 -24.85 -11.36 -15.96
C LEU A 127 -26.35 -11.10 -15.66
N LEU A 128 -26.66 -10.52 -14.51
CA LEU A 128 -28.04 -10.20 -14.11
C LEU A 128 -28.58 -8.94 -14.80
N LEU A 129 -27.71 -7.95 -15.05
CA LEU A 129 -28.07 -6.64 -15.62
C LEU A 129 -27.11 -6.26 -16.76
N PRO A 130 -27.14 -6.97 -17.89
CA PRO A 130 -26.19 -6.80 -19.00
C PRO A 130 -26.33 -5.44 -19.72
N ASP A 131 -27.43 -4.73 -19.50
CA ASP A 131 -27.70 -3.38 -20.04
C ASP A 131 -26.91 -2.28 -19.33
N VAL A 132 -26.41 -2.51 -18.12
CA VAL A 132 -25.60 -1.55 -17.37
C VAL A 132 -24.12 -1.66 -17.72
N VAL A 133 -23.59 -2.88 -17.67
CA VAL A 133 -22.20 -3.20 -18.01
C VAL A 133 -22.19 -4.55 -18.74
N ARG A 134 -21.51 -4.61 -19.86
CA ARG A 134 -21.37 -5.86 -20.64
C ARG A 134 -20.75 -6.98 -19.79
N PRO A 135 -21.35 -8.17 -19.75
CA PRO A 135 -20.75 -9.34 -19.12
C PRO A 135 -19.36 -9.65 -19.71
N PRO A 136 -18.38 -10.02 -18.90
CA PRO A 136 -17.09 -10.45 -19.40
C PRO A 136 -17.21 -11.80 -20.12
N ARG A 137 -16.42 -12.02 -21.16
CA ARG A 137 -16.27 -13.33 -21.76
C ARG A 137 -15.49 -14.26 -20.82
N PRO A 138 -15.61 -15.59 -20.96
CA PRO A 138 -14.88 -16.54 -20.11
C PRO A 138 -13.35 -16.35 -20.16
N ASP A 139 -12.78 -16.10 -21.35
CA ASP A 139 -11.36 -15.81 -21.53
C ASP A 139 -10.93 -14.51 -20.84
N GLU A 140 -11.74 -13.46 -20.95
CA GLU A 140 -11.51 -12.18 -20.25
C GLU A 140 -11.54 -12.39 -18.73
N LEU A 141 -12.50 -13.17 -18.21
CA LEU A 141 -12.61 -13.46 -16.78
C LEU A 141 -11.39 -14.23 -16.26
N LEU A 142 -10.94 -15.26 -17.00
CA LEU A 142 -9.74 -16.03 -16.62
C LEU A 142 -8.50 -15.13 -16.50
N VAL A 143 -8.29 -14.23 -17.45
CA VAL A 143 -7.17 -13.27 -17.37
C VAL A 143 -7.36 -12.31 -16.20
N ASN A 144 -8.58 -11.82 -15.97
CA ASN A 144 -8.84 -10.95 -14.82
C ASN A 144 -8.57 -11.63 -13.46
N LEU A 145 -8.70 -12.95 -13.33
CA LEU A 145 -8.34 -13.67 -12.10
C LEU A 145 -6.86 -13.51 -11.71
N THR A 146 -5.98 -13.23 -12.68
CA THR A 146 -4.53 -13.09 -12.47
C THR A 146 -4.10 -11.68 -12.08
N MET A 147 -4.96 -10.65 -12.19
CA MET A 147 -4.62 -9.22 -12.17
C MET A 147 -3.71 -8.75 -13.33
N LEU A 148 -3.49 -9.54 -14.35
CA LEU A 148 -2.62 -9.20 -15.50
C LEU A 148 -3.40 -8.73 -16.74
N GLN A 149 -4.68 -8.41 -16.60
CA GLN A 149 -5.52 -7.94 -17.71
C GLN A 149 -4.98 -6.66 -18.36
N GLN A 150 -4.38 -5.76 -17.58
CA GLN A 150 -3.85 -4.49 -18.10
C GLN A 150 -2.67 -4.71 -19.07
N PRO A 151 -1.58 -5.42 -18.71
CA PRO A 151 -0.47 -5.66 -19.63
C PRO A 151 -0.82 -6.60 -20.79
N LEU A 152 -1.87 -7.41 -20.66
CA LEU A 152 -2.33 -8.29 -21.72
C LEU A 152 -3.38 -7.64 -22.64
N GLY A 153 -3.70 -6.36 -22.45
CA GLY A 153 -4.67 -5.64 -23.26
C GLY A 153 -6.10 -6.15 -23.14
N VAL A 154 -6.44 -6.91 -22.08
CA VAL A 154 -7.76 -7.48 -21.85
C VAL A 154 -8.65 -6.49 -21.10
N PRO A 155 -9.94 -6.34 -21.48
CA PRO A 155 -10.87 -5.47 -20.76
C PRO A 155 -10.94 -5.79 -19.26
N ARG A 156 -10.99 -4.73 -18.45
CA ARG A 156 -11.09 -4.86 -17.00
C ARG A 156 -12.54 -5.11 -16.58
N VAL A 157 -12.78 -6.19 -15.85
CA VAL A 157 -14.08 -6.45 -15.19
C VAL A 157 -14.31 -5.48 -14.02
N LEU A 158 -13.25 -5.14 -13.29
CA LEU A 158 -13.27 -4.10 -12.26
C LEU A 158 -12.57 -2.86 -12.82
N GLY A 159 -13.32 -1.80 -13.15
CA GLY A 159 -12.77 -0.60 -13.80
C GLY A 159 -11.61 0.04 -13.04
N VAL A 160 -11.68 0.06 -11.70
CA VAL A 160 -10.68 0.65 -10.81
C VAL A 160 -9.33 -0.11 -10.76
N CYS A 161 -9.26 -1.33 -11.30
CA CYS A 161 -8.07 -2.19 -11.16
C CYS A 161 -6.83 -1.71 -11.92
N TRP A 162 -6.91 -0.70 -12.78
CA TRP A 162 -5.73 -0.08 -13.37
C TRP A 162 -4.78 0.50 -12.30
N THR A 163 -5.33 0.97 -11.17
CA THR A 163 -4.54 1.48 -10.04
C THR A 163 -3.79 0.37 -9.32
N LEU A 164 -4.38 -0.83 -9.24
CA LEU A 164 -3.70 -2.01 -8.68
C LEU A 164 -2.53 -2.45 -9.56
N TRP A 165 -2.64 -2.31 -10.89
CA TRP A 165 -1.53 -2.56 -11.80
C TRP A 165 -0.39 -1.55 -11.60
N ALA A 166 -0.71 -0.26 -11.46
CA ALA A 166 0.29 0.76 -11.12
C ALA A 166 0.98 0.45 -9.77
N GLU A 167 0.21 0.04 -8.77
CA GLU A 167 0.73 -0.33 -7.46
C GLU A 167 1.58 -1.62 -7.52
N ALA A 168 1.18 -2.62 -8.30
CA ALA A 168 1.94 -3.85 -8.51
C ALA A 168 3.31 -3.58 -9.17
N ARG A 169 3.37 -2.72 -10.18
CA ARG A 169 4.62 -2.28 -10.81
C ARG A 169 5.54 -1.60 -9.80
N PHE A 170 4.99 -0.69 -8.98
CA PHE A 170 5.74 -0.08 -7.89
C PHE A 170 6.29 -1.14 -6.91
N TYR A 171 5.50 -2.14 -6.53
CA TYR A 171 5.96 -3.22 -5.65
C TYR A 171 7.13 -4.00 -6.25
N VAL A 172 7.04 -4.34 -7.53
CA VAL A 172 8.12 -5.06 -8.25
C VAL A 172 9.37 -4.20 -8.32
N LEU A 173 9.25 -2.94 -8.76
CA LEU A 173 10.38 -2.02 -8.89
C LEU A 173 11.07 -1.80 -7.54
N PHE A 174 10.31 -1.51 -6.48
CA PHE A 174 10.84 -1.29 -5.13
C PHE A 174 11.48 -2.57 -4.55
N ALA A 175 10.84 -3.73 -4.79
CA ALA A 175 11.39 -4.99 -4.33
C ALA A 175 12.72 -5.35 -4.99
N LEU A 176 12.83 -5.16 -6.31
CA LEU A 176 14.05 -5.45 -7.08
C LEU A 176 15.19 -4.47 -6.73
N CYS A 177 14.89 -3.19 -6.62
CA CYS A 177 15.91 -2.16 -6.40
C CYS A 177 16.33 -2.05 -4.93
N VAL A 178 15.38 -2.17 -3.99
CA VAL A 178 15.61 -1.86 -2.58
C VAL A 178 15.50 -3.10 -1.69
N VAL A 179 14.34 -3.80 -1.70
CA VAL A 179 14.07 -4.89 -0.74
C VAL A 179 15.02 -6.06 -0.91
N ARG A 180 15.39 -6.43 -2.14
CA ARG A 180 16.33 -7.53 -2.45
C ARG A 180 17.70 -7.35 -1.78
N ARG A 181 18.16 -6.12 -1.66
CA ARG A 181 19.44 -5.78 -1.03
C ARG A 181 19.30 -5.43 0.46
N GLY A 182 18.09 -5.47 1.00
CA GLY A 182 17.74 -5.00 2.35
C GLY A 182 17.42 -3.50 2.37
N VAL A 183 16.34 -3.14 3.04
CA VAL A 183 15.86 -1.74 3.12
C VAL A 183 16.74 -0.94 4.07
N THR A 184 17.40 0.10 3.58
CA THR A 184 18.17 1.07 4.36
C THR A 184 17.85 2.48 3.92
N TYR A 185 18.10 3.47 4.79
CA TYR A 185 17.92 4.88 4.47
C TYR A 185 18.55 5.27 3.12
N ARG A 186 19.86 4.99 2.96
CA ARG A 186 20.63 5.34 1.74
C ARG A 186 20.03 4.71 0.48
N ARG A 187 19.61 3.44 0.55
CA ARG A 187 19.01 2.75 -0.62
C ARG A 187 17.66 3.32 -1.02
N VAL A 188 16.83 3.70 -0.05
CA VAL A 188 15.54 4.32 -0.34
C VAL A 188 15.74 5.72 -0.92
N VAL A 189 16.64 6.53 -0.36
CA VAL A 189 16.97 7.86 -0.91
C VAL A 189 17.53 7.76 -2.34
N LEU A 190 18.50 6.84 -2.57
CA LEU A 190 19.05 6.60 -3.91
C LEU A 190 17.96 6.14 -4.89
N PHE A 191 17.08 5.25 -4.46
CA PHE A 191 15.94 4.80 -5.27
C PHE A 191 15.02 5.96 -5.63
N CYS A 192 14.67 6.83 -4.68
CA CYS A 192 13.86 8.02 -4.94
C CYS A 192 14.51 8.93 -5.99
N GLY A 193 15.81 9.23 -5.84
CA GLY A 193 16.54 10.07 -6.79
C GLY A 193 16.64 9.46 -8.19
N LEU A 194 17.03 8.17 -8.29
CA LEU A 194 17.14 7.48 -9.57
C LEU A 194 15.78 7.32 -10.26
N TRP A 195 14.73 7.02 -9.51
CA TRP A 195 13.38 6.88 -10.09
C TRP A 195 12.82 8.24 -10.54
N THR A 196 13.08 9.33 -9.79
CA THR A 196 12.73 10.68 -10.22
C THR A 196 13.46 11.04 -11.53
N LEU A 197 14.77 10.81 -11.61
CA LEU A 197 15.54 11.04 -12.82
C LEU A 197 15.03 10.23 -14.00
N ALA A 198 14.80 8.92 -13.80
CA ALA A 198 14.24 8.04 -14.81
C ALA A 198 12.86 8.51 -15.29
N GLY A 199 12.00 8.99 -14.36
CA GLY A 199 10.69 9.55 -14.71
C GLY A 199 10.76 10.82 -15.54
N VAL A 200 11.72 11.71 -15.26
CA VAL A 200 11.95 12.91 -16.06
C VAL A 200 12.48 12.54 -17.44
N LEU A 201 13.45 11.63 -17.53
CA LEU A 201 14.01 11.15 -18.81
C LEU A 201 12.94 10.43 -19.66
N ALA A 202 12.08 9.61 -19.07
CA ALA A 202 10.99 8.95 -19.76
C ALA A 202 10.06 9.95 -20.48
N ARG A 203 9.69 11.03 -19.77
CA ARG A 203 8.85 12.10 -20.38
C ARG A 203 9.51 12.78 -21.57
N VAL A 204 10.82 12.94 -21.54
CA VAL A 204 11.58 13.53 -22.64
C VAL A 204 11.72 12.56 -23.82
N ALA A 205 12.05 11.29 -23.51
CA ALA A 205 12.26 10.24 -24.50
C ALA A 205 10.97 9.82 -25.23
N ARG A 206 9.80 9.94 -24.56
CA ARG A 206 8.47 9.53 -25.06
C ARG A 206 8.42 8.07 -25.55
N GLU A 207 9.21 7.19 -24.91
CA GLU A 207 9.26 5.77 -25.23
C GLU A 207 8.23 4.98 -24.44
N PRO A 208 7.25 4.30 -25.08
CA PRO A 208 6.13 3.64 -24.39
C PRO A 208 6.55 2.59 -23.34
N LEU A 209 7.62 1.82 -23.65
CA LEU A 209 8.14 0.82 -22.69
C LEU A 209 8.73 1.48 -21.45
N LEU A 210 9.41 2.62 -21.63
CA LEU A 210 10.00 3.35 -20.52
C LEU A 210 8.90 3.97 -19.64
N ASP A 211 7.87 4.55 -20.28
CA ASP A 211 6.69 5.09 -19.59
C ASP A 211 5.97 4.00 -18.78
N GLU A 212 5.79 2.82 -19.37
CA GLU A 212 5.16 1.68 -18.68
C GLU A 212 5.99 1.22 -17.47
N LEU A 213 7.33 1.15 -17.58
CA LEU A 213 8.19 0.69 -16.50
C LEU A 213 8.35 1.72 -15.38
N VAL A 214 8.56 2.99 -15.74
CA VAL A 214 8.92 4.06 -14.80
C VAL A 214 7.69 4.75 -14.22
N MET A 215 6.58 4.74 -14.95
CA MET A 215 5.31 5.38 -14.54
C MET A 215 5.48 6.87 -14.20
N PRO A 216 6.00 7.72 -15.11
CA PRO A 216 6.37 9.10 -14.81
C PRO A 216 5.20 9.96 -14.29
N GLU A 217 3.95 9.57 -14.59
CA GLU A 217 2.74 10.24 -14.09
C GLU A 217 2.44 9.90 -12.63
N HIS A 218 2.81 8.70 -12.17
CA HIS A 218 2.45 8.18 -10.85
C HIS A 218 3.63 8.12 -9.88
N ALA A 219 4.85 7.97 -10.40
CA ALA A 219 6.09 7.87 -9.62
C ALA A 219 6.24 8.98 -8.57
N PRO A 220 5.95 10.26 -8.86
CA PRO A 220 6.14 11.34 -7.89
C PRO A 220 5.34 11.12 -6.59
N PHE A 221 4.13 10.57 -6.68
CA PHE A 221 3.29 10.32 -5.51
C PHE A 221 3.84 9.20 -4.63
N PHE A 222 4.30 8.10 -5.22
CA PHE A 222 4.96 7.02 -4.49
C PHE A 222 6.28 7.50 -3.85
N ILE A 223 7.10 8.23 -4.59
CA ILE A 223 8.39 8.77 -4.12
C ILE A 223 8.17 9.72 -2.94
N GLY A 224 7.21 10.64 -3.04
CA GLY A 224 6.85 11.52 -1.94
C GLY A 224 6.42 10.76 -0.70
N GLY A 225 5.65 9.68 -0.86
CA GLY A 225 5.26 8.79 0.23
C GLY A 225 6.44 8.06 0.87
N LEU A 226 7.39 7.55 0.06
CA LEU A 226 8.63 6.94 0.54
C LEU A 226 9.45 7.92 1.39
N ALA A 227 9.65 9.15 0.89
CA ALA A 227 10.39 10.20 1.58
C ALA A 227 9.71 10.60 2.89
N LEU A 228 8.38 10.76 2.90
CA LEU A 228 7.61 11.07 4.11
C LEU A 228 7.71 9.95 5.16
N TYR A 229 7.80 8.67 4.76
CA TYR A 229 8.10 7.60 5.72
C TYR A 229 9.50 7.73 6.30
N LEU A 230 10.52 8.10 5.51
CA LEU A 230 11.87 8.33 6.04
C LEU A 230 11.88 9.50 7.02
N VAL A 231 11.14 10.59 6.75
CA VAL A 231 10.91 11.69 7.70
C VAL A 231 10.30 11.17 9.01
N HIS A 232 9.30 10.29 8.93
CA HIS A 232 8.67 9.70 10.11
C HIS A 232 9.65 8.85 10.94
N ARG A 233 10.55 8.12 10.27
CA ARG A 233 11.42 7.15 10.93
C ARG A 233 12.73 7.75 11.44
N HIS A 234 13.30 8.68 10.70
CA HIS A 234 14.65 9.21 10.96
C HIS A 234 14.66 10.69 11.35
N GLY A 235 13.51 11.34 11.33
CA GLY A 235 13.41 12.79 11.43
C GLY A 235 13.49 13.48 10.07
N GLY A 236 13.11 14.75 10.03
CA GLY A 236 13.13 15.57 8.82
C GLY A 236 14.51 16.20 8.62
N ASP A 237 15.23 15.81 7.60
CA ASP A 237 16.42 16.50 7.11
C ASP A 237 16.11 17.26 5.81
N PRO A 238 16.96 18.24 5.41
CA PRO A 238 16.74 19.03 4.18
C PRO A 238 16.65 18.19 2.92
N LEU A 239 17.40 17.08 2.81
CA LEU A 239 17.39 16.19 1.65
C LEU A 239 16.04 15.52 1.49
N LEU A 240 15.47 14.98 2.59
CA LEU A 240 14.17 14.33 2.55
C LEU A 240 13.05 15.31 2.20
N TRP A 241 13.08 16.51 2.77
CA TRP A 241 12.11 17.56 2.42
C TRP A 241 12.30 18.06 0.98
N GLY A 242 13.53 18.08 0.47
CA GLY A 242 13.83 18.35 -0.94
C GLY A 242 13.20 17.30 -1.85
N ILE A 243 13.30 16.00 -1.52
CA ILE A 243 12.66 14.92 -2.28
C ILE A 243 11.12 15.08 -2.23
N VAL A 244 10.54 15.38 -1.08
CA VAL A 244 9.09 15.62 -0.94
C VAL A 244 8.66 16.82 -1.82
N ALA A 245 9.39 17.93 -1.78
CA ALA A 245 9.09 19.12 -2.55
C ALA A 245 9.18 18.87 -4.07
N VAL A 246 10.23 18.21 -4.55
CA VAL A 246 10.36 17.82 -5.96
C VAL A 246 9.24 16.87 -6.37
N SER A 247 8.92 15.88 -5.54
CA SER A 247 7.81 14.95 -5.79
C SER A 247 6.47 15.67 -5.86
N TRP A 248 6.23 16.62 -4.95
CA TRP A 248 5.03 17.45 -4.97
C TRP A 248 4.95 18.30 -6.25
N LEU A 249 6.02 18.99 -6.66
CA LEU A 249 6.05 19.79 -7.87
C LEU A 249 5.80 18.96 -9.14
N LEU A 250 6.48 17.81 -9.27
CA LEU A 250 6.26 16.90 -10.39
C LEU A 250 4.86 16.30 -10.40
N GLY A 251 4.31 15.98 -9.22
CA GLY A 251 2.94 15.52 -9.06
C GLY A 251 1.91 16.58 -9.45
N GLN A 252 2.13 17.85 -9.08
CA GLN A 252 1.32 19.00 -9.52
C GLN A 252 1.30 19.09 -11.04
N HIS A 253 2.49 19.11 -11.65
CA HIS A 253 2.60 19.18 -13.11
C HIS A 253 1.85 18.02 -13.78
N SER A 254 2.02 16.78 -13.31
CA SER A 254 1.34 15.60 -13.86
C SER A 254 -0.18 15.71 -13.78
N CYS A 255 -0.72 16.15 -12.65
CA CYS A 255 -2.16 16.29 -12.47
C CYS A 255 -2.74 17.43 -13.31
N VAL A 256 -2.08 18.60 -13.35
CA VAL A 256 -2.58 19.73 -14.12
C VAL A 256 -2.56 19.41 -15.62
N THR A 257 -1.47 18.84 -16.14
CA THR A 257 -1.36 18.52 -17.57
C THR A 257 -2.21 17.32 -17.99
N GLY A 258 -2.29 16.27 -17.16
CA GLY A 258 -3.02 15.04 -17.48
C GLY A 258 -4.52 15.14 -17.28
N LEU A 259 -5.00 15.95 -16.33
CA LEU A 259 -6.43 16.07 -16.00
C LEU A 259 -7.10 17.28 -16.65
N TRP A 260 -6.33 18.18 -17.24
CA TRP A 260 -6.82 19.40 -17.86
C TRP A 260 -7.53 19.17 -19.21
N HIS A 261 -7.31 18.04 -19.87
CA HIS A 261 -7.93 17.79 -21.17
C HIS A 261 -9.41 17.50 -21.06
N PRO A 262 -10.32 18.42 -21.50
CA PRO A 262 -11.77 18.28 -21.36
C PRO A 262 -12.33 17.07 -22.12
N GLY A 263 -11.64 16.58 -23.15
CA GLY A 263 -12.15 15.52 -24.03
C GLY A 263 -11.93 14.08 -23.56
N ALA A 264 -11.05 13.84 -22.61
CA ALA A 264 -10.63 12.47 -22.27
C ALA A 264 -11.64 11.64 -21.46
N GLN A 265 -12.69 12.26 -20.88
CA GLN A 265 -13.64 11.58 -19.99
C GLN A 265 -15.12 11.93 -20.21
N GLY A 266 -15.49 12.39 -21.42
CA GLY A 266 -16.88 12.49 -21.86
C GLY A 266 -17.80 13.19 -20.86
N GLY A 267 -17.60 14.47 -20.58
CA GLY A 267 -18.50 15.14 -19.68
C GLY A 267 -18.29 16.65 -19.57
N ASP A 268 -19.38 17.32 -19.27
CA ASP A 268 -19.52 18.76 -19.04
C ASP A 268 -18.74 19.28 -17.80
N PHE A 269 -17.78 18.50 -17.30
CA PHE A 269 -17.11 18.76 -16.04
C PHE A 269 -15.72 19.37 -16.28
N HIS A 270 -15.68 20.68 -16.16
CA HIS A 270 -14.43 21.43 -16.19
C HIS A 270 -13.72 21.38 -14.82
N ARG A 271 -12.41 21.08 -14.81
CA ARG A 271 -11.57 21.10 -13.60
C ARG A 271 -10.71 22.36 -13.59
N ASP A 272 -10.81 23.13 -12.52
CA ASP A 272 -9.96 24.26 -12.29
C ASP A 272 -8.55 23.79 -11.86
N PRO A 273 -7.46 24.24 -12.52
CA PRO A 273 -6.09 23.81 -12.19
C PRO A 273 -5.69 24.21 -10.78
N TYR A 274 -6.14 25.34 -10.26
CA TYR A 274 -5.81 25.76 -8.89
C TYR A 274 -6.45 24.85 -7.84
N VAL A 275 -7.68 24.37 -8.10
CA VAL A 275 -8.33 23.39 -7.20
C VAL A 275 -7.62 22.05 -7.28
N VAL A 276 -7.17 21.60 -8.47
CA VAL A 276 -6.33 20.39 -8.61
C VAL A 276 -5.06 20.53 -7.79
N GLN A 277 -4.37 21.66 -7.90
CA GLN A 277 -3.16 21.95 -7.14
C GLN A 277 -3.41 21.95 -5.62
N ALA A 278 -4.50 22.56 -5.18
CA ALA A 278 -4.88 22.59 -3.78
C ALA A 278 -5.16 21.18 -3.23
N VAL A 279 -5.90 20.35 -3.95
CA VAL A 279 -6.21 18.96 -3.52
C VAL A 279 -4.94 18.12 -3.45
N VAL A 280 -4.05 18.18 -4.44
CA VAL A 280 -2.75 17.48 -4.41
C VAL A 280 -1.91 17.96 -3.24
N THR A 281 -1.84 19.28 -3.01
CA THR A 281 -1.11 19.85 -1.86
C THR A 281 -1.67 19.34 -0.53
N LEU A 282 -2.99 19.34 -0.37
CA LEU A 282 -3.65 18.83 0.83
C LEU A 282 -3.38 17.32 1.04
N ALA A 283 -3.32 16.52 -0.02
CA ALA A 283 -2.97 15.11 0.07
C ALA A 283 -1.54 14.90 0.62
N PHE A 284 -0.54 15.62 0.08
CA PHE A 284 0.84 15.59 0.60
C PHE A 284 0.91 16.10 2.03
N ALA A 285 0.27 17.23 2.33
CA ALA A 285 0.25 17.82 3.66
C ALA A 285 -0.39 16.90 4.70
N ALA A 286 -1.48 16.21 4.37
CA ALA A 286 -2.13 15.27 5.26
C ALA A 286 -1.20 14.10 5.65
N VAL A 287 -0.46 13.54 4.69
CA VAL A 287 0.51 12.47 4.97
C VAL A 287 1.73 13.03 5.71
N ALA A 288 2.17 14.26 5.41
CA ALA A 288 3.26 14.93 6.13
C ALA A 288 2.91 15.19 7.61
N VAL A 289 1.69 15.59 7.92
CA VAL A 289 1.20 15.73 9.31
C VAL A 289 1.28 14.42 10.07
N VAL A 290 0.92 13.30 9.41
CA VAL A 290 1.07 11.95 9.98
C VAL A 290 2.55 11.59 10.16
N ALA A 291 3.40 11.89 9.18
CA ALA A 291 4.85 11.65 9.23
C ALA A 291 5.50 12.36 10.42
N LEU A 292 5.08 13.59 10.72
CA LEU A 292 5.57 14.40 11.83
C LEU A 292 5.03 13.98 13.21
N GLY A 293 4.22 12.92 13.28
CA GLY A 293 3.72 12.36 14.54
C GLY A 293 2.71 13.26 15.28
N ARG A 294 2.09 14.21 14.58
CA ARG A 294 1.17 15.21 15.17
C ARG A 294 -0.30 14.78 15.36
N PRO A 295 -0.81 13.63 14.86
CA PRO A 295 -2.25 13.34 14.94
C PRO A 295 -2.65 12.65 16.25
N ARG A 296 -2.51 13.31 17.42
CA ARG A 296 -3.12 12.82 18.66
C ARG A 296 -4.65 12.70 18.57
N LEU A 297 -5.29 13.50 17.70
CA LEU A 297 -6.73 13.49 17.43
C LEU A 297 -7.19 12.27 16.59
N ALA A 298 -6.29 11.62 15.87
CA ALA A 298 -6.61 10.54 14.94
C ALA A 298 -6.32 9.12 15.47
N ASP A 299 -6.03 8.96 16.77
CA ASP A 299 -5.83 7.63 17.38
C ASP A 299 -7.14 7.01 17.89
N ARG A 300 -8.17 7.01 17.04
CA ARG A 300 -9.47 6.43 17.35
C ARG A 300 -9.60 5.00 16.80
N ARG A 301 -10.14 4.09 17.61
CA ARG A 301 -10.27 2.65 17.25
C ARG A 301 -11.11 2.42 15.98
N TRP A 302 -12.12 3.23 15.71
CA TRP A 302 -12.95 3.11 14.51
C TRP A 302 -12.16 3.33 13.21
N LEU A 303 -11.06 4.11 13.21
CA LEU A 303 -10.20 4.29 12.04
C LEU A 303 -9.55 2.97 11.59
N THR A 304 -9.35 2.04 12.50
CA THR A 304 -8.88 0.69 12.16
C THR A 304 -9.90 -0.07 11.32
N VAL A 305 -11.18 0.07 11.66
CA VAL A 305 -12.28 -0.50 10.87
C VAL A 305 -12.37 0.20 9.52
N ALA A 306 -12.30 1.53 9.50
CA ALA A 306 -12.26 2.33 8.28
C ALA A 306 -11.17 1.87 7.31
N GLY A 307 -9.94 1.67 7.81
CA GLY A 307 -8.82 1.16 6.99
C GLY A 307 -9.04 -0.27 6.49
N ALA A 308 -9.73 -1.11 7.25
CA ALA A 308 -10.07 -2.46 6.84
C ALA A 308 -11.12 -2.48 5.71
N LEU A 309 -12.08 -1.56 5.74
CA LEU A 309 -13.13 -1.45 4.73
C LEU A 309 -12.65 -0.83 3.42
N THR A 310 -11.58 -0.03 3.45
CA THR A 310 -11.13 0.76 2.31
C THR A 310 -10.90 -0.08 1.05
N TYR A 311 -10.20 -1.21 1.17
CA TYR A 311 -9.84 -2.01 0.01
C TYR A 311 -11.02 -2.76 -0.60
N PRO A 312 -11.84 -3.53 0.14
CA PRO A 312 -13.05 -4.12 -0.41
C PRO A 312 -14.01 -3.07 -1.01
N PHE A 313 -14.22 -1.95 -0.33
CA PHE A 313 -15.05 -0.86 -0.84
C PHE A 313 -14.52 -0.29 -2.15
N TYR A 314 -13.19 -0.06 -2.23
CA TYR A 314 -12.55 0.44 -3.45
C TYR A 314 -12.74 -0.50 -4.64
N LEU A 315 -12.74 -1.82 -4.44
CA LEU A 315 -12.90 -2.79 -5.51
C LEU A 315 -14.33 -2.81 -6.08
N ILE A 316 -15.33 -2.66 -5.22
CA ILE A 316 -16.73 -2.88 -5.61
C ILE A 316 -17.49 -1.60 -5.95
N HIS A 317 -17.00 -0.41 -5.52
CA HIS A 317 -17.82 0.80 -5.56
C HIS A 317 -18.23 1.21 -6.98
N GLU A 318 -17.35 1.10 -7.99
CA GLU A 318 -17.64 1.61 -9.33
C GLU A 318 -18.79 0.83 -9.98
N HIS A 319 -18.55 -0.40 -10.39
CA HIS A 319 -19.52 -1.17 -11.15
C HIS A 319 -20.72 -1.61 -10.32
N LEU A 320 -20.52 -2.19 -9.12
CA LEU A 320 -21.67 -2.54 -8.28
C LEU A 320 -22.48 -1.31 -7.88
N GLY A 321 -21.82 -0.17 -7.70
CA GLY A 321 -22.52 1.08 -7.45
C GLY A 321 -23.46 1.48 -8.60
N TRP A 322 -23.03 1.33 -9.85
CA TRP A 322 -23.88 1.61 -11.01
C TRP A 322 -25.09 0.66 -11.07
N PHE A 323 -24.91 -0.62 -10.78
CA PHE A 323 -26.03 -1.58 -10.70
C PHE A 323 -27.02 -1.20 -9.61
N VAL A 324 -26.54 -0.85 -8.42
CA VAL A 324 -27.40 -0.43 -7.30
C VAL A 324 -28.15 0.85 -7.66
N ILE A 325 -27.45 1.86 -8.19
CA ILE A 325 -28.07 3.12 -8.64
C ILE A 325 -29.16 2.82 -9.66
N ARG A 326 -28.88 1.98 -10.65
CA ARG A 326 -29.83 1.61 -11.72
C ARG A 326 -31.11 0.99 -11.14
N VAL A 327 -30.96 0.01 -10.26
CA VAL A 327 -32.09 -0.68 -9.62
C VAL A 327 -32.87 0.29 -8.73
N VAL A 328 -32.19 1.02 -7.84
CA VAL A 328 -32.85 1.92 -6.88
C VAL A 328 -33.56 3.09 -7.59
N ARG A 329 -32.97 3.63 -8.67
CA ARG A 329 -33.59 4.73 -9.44
C ARG A 329 -34.77 4.25 -10.26
N ARG A 330 -34.63 3.16 -11.01
CA ARG A 330 -35.61 2.70 -11.97
C ARG A 330 -36.70 1.86 -11.32
N ASP A 331 -36.32 0.88 -10.51
CA ASP A 331 -37.23 -0.15 -10.05
C ASP A 331 -37.90 0.22 -8.71
N VAL A 332 -37.17 0.95 -7.84
CA VAL A 332 -37.68 1.45 -6.56
C VAL A 332 -38.21 2.89 -6.68
N GLY A 333 -37.72 3.66 -7.64
CA GLY A 333 -38.21 5.04 -7.89
C GLY A 333 -37.72 6.09 -6.88
N LEU A 334 -36.60 5.84 -6.13
CA LEU A 334 -36.08 6.81 -5.18
C LEU A 334 -35.49 8.05 -5.87
N GLY A 335 -35.58 9.19 -5.20
CA GLY A 335 -34.93 10.42 -5.63
C GLY A 335 -33.41 10.32 -5.68
N PRO A 336 -32.69 11.27 -6.34
CA PRO A 336 -31.24 11.17 -6.54
C PRO A 336 -30.45 11.08 -5.23
N TRP A 337 -30.72 11.95 -4.26
CA TRP A 337 -30.00 12.00 -2.98
C TRP A 337 -30.17 10.76 -2.10
N PRO A 338 -31.42 10.26 -1.87
CA PRO A 338 -31.61 9.00 -1.17
C PRO A 338 -30.92 7.83 -1.88
N THR A 339 -30.99 7.77 -3.23
CA THR A 339 -30.31 6.72 -4.01
C THR A 339 -28.81 6.76 -3.78
N LEU A 340 -28.17 7.95 -3.85
CA LEU A 340 -26.74 8.09 -3.57
C LEU A 340 -26.40 7.62 -2.16
N GLY A 341 -27.19 8.04 -1.16
CA GLY A 341 -26.99 7.65 0.24
C GLY A 341 -27.10 6.14 0.47
N VAL A 342 -28.18 5.53 -0.04
CA VAL A 342 -28.40 4.06 0.06
C VAL A 342 -27.31 3.29 -0.67
N THR A 343 -26.87 3.74 -1.84
CA THR A 343 -25.82 3.10 -2.60
C THR A 343 -24.50 3.11 -1.83
N VAL A 344 -24.05 4.26 -1.33
CA VAL A 344 -22.80 4.36 -0.57
C VAL A 344 -22.87 3.54 0.72
N ALA A 345 -23.97 3.65 1.47
CA ALA A 345 -24.15 2.89 2.71
C ALA A 345 -24.20 1.37 2.47
N GLY A 346 -24.93 0.92 1.43
CA GLY A 346 -25.02 -0.49 1.04
C GLY A 346 -23.66 -1.06 0.62
N LEU A 347 -22.88 -0.30 -0.15
CA LEU A 347 -21.54 -0.71 -0.56
C LEU A 347 -20.55 -0.75 0.61
N LEU A 348 -20.66 0.17 1.59
CA LEU A 348 -19.86 0.10 2.83
C LEU A 348 -20.26 -1.13 3.67
N GLY A 349 -21.55 -1.44 3.75
CA GLY A 349 -22.06 -2.66 4.39
C GLY A 349 -21.53 -3.92 3.71
N LEU A 350 -21.58 -3.99 2.37
CA LEU A 350 -21.04 -5.10 1.60
C LEU A 350 -19.52 -5.21 1.75
N ALA A 351 -18.80 -4.10 1.75
CA ALA A 351 -17.36 -4.08 2.03
C ALA A 351 -17.03 -4.64 3.42
N TRP A 352 -17.87 -4.35 4.42
CA TRP A 352 -17.73 -4.95 5.75
C TRP A 352 -17.95 -6.46 5.74
N LEU A 353 -18.96 -6.95 5.01
CA LEU A 353 -19.20 -8.38 4.83
C LEU A 353 -18.02 -9.07 4.15
N LEU A 354 -17.48 -8.49 3.05
CA LEU A 354 -16.29 -8.99 2.36
C LEU A 354 -15.07 -9.02 3.28
N HIS A 355 -14.86 -7.96 4.05
CA HIS A 355 -13.78 -7.94 5.03
C HIS A 355 -13.95 -9.03 6.09
N ARG A 356 -15.15 -9.16 6.65
CA ARG A 356 -15.43 -10.08 7.76
C ARG A 356 -15.38 -11.55 7.35
N PHE A 357 -15.94 -11.89 6.19
CA PHE A 357 -16.17 -13.28 5.77
C PHE A 357 -15.21 -13.78 4.69
N VAL A 358 -14.51 -12.88 3.99
CA VAL A 358 -13.58 -13.24 2.91
C VAL A 358 -12.13 -12.89 3.30
N GLU A 359 -11.81 -11.63 3.55
CA GLU A 359 -10.42 -11.24 3.81
C GLU A 359 -9.86 -11.82 5.10
N ARG A 360 -10.64 -11.77 6.20
CA ARG A 360 -10.17 -12.23 7.51
C ARG A 360 -9.86 -13.73 7.56
N PRO A 361 -10.67 -14.64 7.00
CA PRO A 361 -10.34 -16.07 6.95
C PRO A 361 -9.34 -16.42 5.86
N LEU A 362 -9.52 -15.93 4.63
CA LEU A 362 -8.72 -16.36 3.47
C LEU A 362 -7.31 -15.72 3.43
N GLY A 363 -7.13 -14.50 3.94
CA GLY A 363 -5.83 -13.83 3.95
C GLY A 363 -4.76 -14.62 4.71
N PRO A 364 -4.97 -15.00 5.98
CA PRO A 364 -4.02 -15.83 6.72
C PRO A 364 -3.83 -17.22 6.13
N TRP A 365 -4.89 -17.83 5.59
CA TRP A 365 -4.83 -19.12 4.92
C TRP A 365 -3.93 -19.04 3.68
N LEU A 366 -4.17 -18.09 2.78
CA LEU A 366 -3.36 -17.90 1.57
C LEU A 366 -1.90 -17.58 1.92
N LYS A 367 -1.67 -16.78 2.96
CA LYS A 367 -0.32 -16.51 3.45
C LYS A 367 0.41 -17.77 3.91
N ARG A 368 -0.28 -18.76 4.47
CA ARG A 368 0.31 -20.05 4.87
C ARG A 368 0.52 -20.98 3.69
N ALA A 369 -0.42 -21.01 2.74
CA ALA A 369 -0.38 -21.84 1.55
C ALA A 369 0.74 -21.45 0.56
N LEU A 370 1.10 -20.15 0.51
CA LEU A 370 2.20 -19.71 -0.34
C LEU A 370 3.55 -20.20 0.22
N PRO A 371 4.46 -20.76 -0.62
CA PRO A 371 5.72 -21.30 -0.17
C PRO A 371 6.55 -20.25 0.57
N ALA A 372 7.14 -20.66 1.69
CA ALA A 372 8.08 -19.80 2.40
C ALA A 372 9.34 -19.65 1.53
N PRO A 373 9.86 -18.43 1.33
CA PRO A 373 11.11 -18.28 0.60
C PRO A 373 12.21 -19.05 1.35
N SER A 374 12.81 -20.01 0.67
CA SER A 374 13.96 -20.76 1.21
C SER A 374 15.07 -19.77 1.57
N ALA A 375 15.51 -19.78 2.80
CA ALA A 375 16.62 -18.95 3.30
C ALA A 375 17.97 -19.27 2.63
N GLY A 376 18.01 -20.27 1.72
CA GLY A 376 19.23 -20.86 1.18
C GLY A 376 19.69 -20.44 -0.21
N ALA A 377 18.93 -19.67 -0.97
CA ALA A 377 19.27 -19.44 -2.39
C ALA A 377 20.27 -18.30 -2.67
N LEU A 378 20.74 -17.55 -1.68
CA LEU A 378 21.68 -16.43 -1.86
C LEU A 378 22.95 -16.52 -0.98
N ALA A 379 23.17 -17.63 -0.28
CA ALA A 379 24.39 -17.87 0.51
C ALA A 379 25.52 -18.58 -0.28
N GLY A 380 25.38 -18.72 -1.59
CA GLY A 380 26.31 -19.45 -2.44
C GLY A 380 27.32 -18.57 -3.19
N VAL A 381 28.04 -17.66 -2.49
CA VAL A 381 29.34 -17.19 -2.98
C VAL A 381 30.36 -17.67 -1.95
N PRO A 382 31.15 -18.72 -2.29
CA PRO A 382 32.22 -19.13 -1.42
C PRO A 382 33.26 -18.00 -1.33
N SER A 383 33.50 -17.50 -0.13
CA SER A 383 34.64 -16.64 0.14
C SER A 383 35.93 -17.44 -0.22
N ARG A 384 36.57 -17.06 -1.29
CA ARG A 384 37.93 -17.53 -1.59
C ARG A 384 38.81 -17.14 -0.41
N SER A 385 39.10 -18.10 0.45
CA SER A 385 40.21 -18.01 1.38
C SER A 385 41.51 -18.08 0.57
N THR A 386 42.19 -16.95 0.50
CA THR A 386 43.59 -16.91 0.07
C THR A 386 44.41 -17.66 1.12
N GLY A 387 44.81 -18.85 0.77
CA GLY A 387 45.77 -19.65 1.53
C GLY A 387 47.14 -19.01 1.48
N GLY A 388 47.69 -18.72 2.63
CA GLY A 388 49.11 -18.44 2.85
C GLY A 388 49.60 -19.41 3.90
N GLY A 389 50.25 -20.48 3.49
CA GLY A 389 50.80 -21.46 4.39
C GLY A 389 52.07 -20.98 5.05
N ARG A 390 52.33 -21.46 6.26
CA ARG A 390 53.66 -21.92 6.74
C ARG A 390 53.46 -22.77 7.97
N GLY A 391 54.04 -23.96 7.90
CA GLY A 391 53.92 -24.99 8.89
C GLY A 391 54.82 -24.78 10.13
N SER A 392 54.49 -25.47 11.15
CA SER A 392 55.50 -26.18 11.99
C SER A 392 54.78 -27.25 12.82
N ALA A 393 55.42 -28.40 12.80
CA ALA A 393 55.05 -29.62 13.50
C ALA A 393 55.39 -29.54 14.99
N SER A 394 54.56 -30.14 15.84
CA SER A 394 55.00 -30.94 16.96
C SER A 394 53.89 -31.81 17.55
N ARG A 395 54.21 -33.03 17.74
CA ARG A 395 53.43 -34.20 18.19
C ARG A 395 53.35 -34.27 19.72
N PRO A 396 52.82 -35.37 20.31
CA PRO A 396 51.69 -35.26 21.27
C PRO A 396 52.11 -35.72 22.69
N CYS A 397 51.28 -35.56 23.68
CA CYS A 397 51.37 -36.35 24.91
C CYS A 397 49.97 -36.67 25.48
N ALA A 398 49.79 -37.95 25.70
CA ALA A 398 48.68 -38.61 26.33
C ALA A 398 48.77 -38.61 27.85
N ARG A 399 47.58 -38.65 28.54
CA ARG A 399 47.29 -39.48 29.74
C ARG A 399 45.97 -38.99 30.34
N ARG A 400 44.97 -39.81 30.35
CA ARG A 400 44.51 -40.83 31.30
C ARG A 400 43.90 -40.28 32.60
N GLY A 401 42.68 -40.75 32.86
CA GLY A 401 42.09 -41.06 34.16
C GLY A 401 40.98 -40.07 34.54
N GLY A 402 39.76 -40.40 34.82
CA GLY A 402 39.13 -41.59 35.34
C GLY A 402 38.11 -41.15 36.40
N GLY A 403 36.96 -41.76 36.43
CA GLY A 403 36.12 -41.82 37.65
C GLY A 403 34.77 -41.10 37.55
N ALA A 404 33.74 -41.82 37.17
CA ALA A 404 32.75 -42.46 38.02
C ALA A 404 31.58 -41.54 38.53
N VAL A 405 30.42 -41.86 38.04
CA VAL A 405 29.00 -41.77 38.46
C VAL A 405 28.82 -42.07 40.02
N PRO A 406 27.76 -41.68 40.76
CA PRO A 406 26.35 -41.93 40.41
C PRO A 406 25.27 -40.91 40.88
N ARG A 407 24.04 -41.16 40.40
CA ARG A 407 22.73 -40.74 40.94
C ARG A 407 22.45 -41.28 42.36
N PRO A 408 21.45 -40.78 43.14
CA PRO A 408 20.03 -41.12 43.00
C PRO A 408 19.00 -40.01 43.39
N VAL A 409 17.80 -39.95 42.81
CA VAL A 409 16.48 -40.55 43.02
C VAL A 409 15.72 -40.15 44.33
N ARG A 410 14.43 -39.81 44.14
CA ARG A 410 13.25 -39.76 45.07
C ARG A 410 12.97 -38.39 45.70
N GLY A 411 11.72 -37.92 45.81
CA GLY A 411 10.39 -38.50 45.78
C GLY A 411 9.34 -37.39 45.96
N CYS A 412 8.27 -37.52 45.33
CA CYS A 412 6.92 -37.82 45.77
C CYS A 412 6.34 -37.06 47.00
N ARG A 413 5.22 -36.39 46.79
CA ARG A 413 3.92 -36.38 47.50
C ARG A 413 3.28 -35.00 47.42
N ARG A 414 2.15 -34.87 46.81
CA ARG A 414 0.73 -35.13 47.12
C ARG A 414 0.04 -34.09 48.00
N ALA A 415 -1.07 -33.62 47.45
CA ALA A 415 -2.37 -33.35 48.07
C ALA A 415 -2.51 -31.99 48.76
N GLY A 416 -3.57 -31.28 48.59
CA GLY A 416 -4.97 -31.46 48.50
C GLY A 416 -5.69 -30.15 48.36
N ALA A 417 -6.76 -30.16 47.61
CA ALA A 417 -8.12 -29.91 48.08
C ALA A 417 -8.36 -28.52 48.71
N GLY A 418 -9.25 -27.73 48.22
CA GLY A 418 -10.64 -27.86 48.04
C GLY A 418 -11.37 -26.52 48.07
N TRP A 419 -12.48 -26.44 47.36
CA TRP A 419 -13.76 -25.79 47.69
C TRP A 419 -13.85 -24.27 47.63
N SER A 420 -14.71 -23.84 46.81
CA SER A 420 -16.16 -23.45 46.72
C SER A 420 -16.26 -21.92 46.76
N GLY A 421 -17.03 -21.23 45.94
CA GLY A 421 -18.37 -21.29 45.56
C GLY A 421 -18.93 -19.89 45.43
N GLY A 422 -19.93 -19.71 44.55
CA GLY A 422 -20.98 -18.70 44.68
C GLY A 422 -20.82 -17.46 43.82
N ALA A 423 -21.44 -17.38 42.65
CA ALA A 423 -22.75 -16.77 42.39
C ALA A 423 -22.89 -15.26 42.76
N SER A 424 -22.94 -14.43 41.76
CA SER A 424 -24.02 -13.52 41.40
C SER A 424 -23.70 -12.91 40.04
#